data_a44c9238f55f355e31139a298c491271
#
_entry.id   a44c9238f55f355e31139a298c491271
#
_cell.length_a   1.000
_cell.length_b   1.000
_cell.length_c   1.000
_cell.angle_alpha   90.00
_cell.angle_beta   90.00
_cell.angle_gamma   90.00
#
_symmetry.space_group_name_H-M   'P 1'
#
loop_
_entity.id
_entity.type
_entity.pdbx_description
1 polymer ?
#
loop_
_entity_poly.entity_id
_entity_poly.type
_entity_poly.pdbx_seq_one_letter_code
_entity_poly.pdbx_strand_id
1 'polypeptide(L)'
;MTPANYGSVFSCCLFSSLMMLYLYVFCRSKRFILRNGTFVIYLAVGVVMIRMLLPWNFHFAANVESHKILPFLFNLLRVKILSVEFLTILVIIFCFGSCLRLALYFYKLVRYRHLLHQLDPLDDIRILRIFSDILEEYHCTKQILIYQVPGLSSPAISGLIHPVILLPDREYSDQDLRFIFMHELNHYLHHDLWKIFFWELVVCIYWWNPLSYMIRRLIKDTAEYANDIRLTKDRDELTRTN
;
A
#
# COMPACT_ATOMS: atom_id res chain seq x y z
N MET A 1 8.72 1.53 -29.39
CA MET A 1 8.66 2.28 -28.12
C MET A 1 9.51 3.52 -28.30
N THR A 2 8.90 4.69 -28.30
CA THR A 2 9.65 5.96 -28.38
C THR A 2 10.14 6.32 -26.97
N PRO A 3 11.38 6.86 -26.84
CA PRO A 3 11.92 7.26 -25.54
C PRO A 3 11.00 8.29 -24.87
N ALA A 4 10.97 8.26 -23.54
CA ALA A 4 10.14 9.16 -22.75
C ALA A 4 10.45 10.63 -23.12
N ASN A 5 9.47 11.31 -23.69
CA ASN A 5 9.53 12.73 -23.98
C ASN A 5 8.83 13.49 -22.83
N TYR A 6 9.16 14.74 -22.59
CA TYR A 6 8.51 15.59 -21.56
C TYR A 6 6.98 15.56 -21.65
N GLY A 7 6.44 15.52 -22.88
CA GLY A 7 5.00 15.36 -23.12
C GLY A 7 4.44 14.02 -22.62
N SER A 8 5.22 12.92 -22.72
CA SER A 8 4.79 11.61 -22.24
C SER A 8 4.77 11.54 -20.72
N VAL A 9 5.73 12.17 -20.04
CA VAL A 9 5.77 12.23 -18.57
C VAL A 9 4.58 13.07 -18.06
N PHE A 10 4.32 14.23 -18.66
CA PHE A 10 3.21 15.07 -18.29
C PHE A 10 1.86 14.36 -18.51
N SER A 11 1.65 13.75 -19.67
CA SER A 11 0.42 13.02 -19.97
C SER A 11 0.25 11.81 -19.04
N CYS A 12 1.35 11.12 -18.69
CA CYS A 12 1.34 10.05 -17.71
C CYS A 12 0.88 10.52 -16.32
N CYS A 13 1.45 11.62 -15.82
CA CYS A 13 1.08 12.18 -14.53
C CYS A 13 -0.38 12.63 -14.50
N LEU A 14 -0.84 13.33 -15.56
CA LEU A 14 -2.23 13.80 -15.66
C LEU A 14 -3.21 12.61 -15.72
N PHE A 15 -2.97 11.67 -16.62
CA PHE A 15 -3.85 10.50 -16.81
C PHE A 15 -3.88 9.62 -15.56
N SER A 16 -2.72 9.35 -14.94
CA SER A 16 -2.66 8.58 -13.70
C SER A 16 -3.38 9.30 -12.56
N SER A 17 -3.29 10.63 -12.47
CA SER A 17 -4.02 11.41 -11.47
C SER A 17 -5.54 11.33 -11.69
N LEU A 18 -6.00 11.43 -12.92
CA LEU A 18 -7.42 11.28 -13.26
C LEU A 18 -7.92 9.85 -12.95
N MET A 19 -7.14 8.84 -13.28
CA MET A 19 -7.45 7.44 -12.94
C MET A 19 -7.50 7.23 -11.42
N MET A 20 -6.56 7.78 -10.67
CA MET A 20 -6.58 7.73 -9.20
C MET A 20 -7.81 8.41 -8.62
N LEU A 21 -8.18 9.58 -9.14
CA LEU A 21 -9.39 10.27 -8.73
C LEU A 21 -10.64 9.44 -9.01
N TYR A 22 -10.73 8.88 -10.21
CA TYR A 22 -11.82 7.97 -10.60
C TYR A 22 -11.92 6.77 -9.65
N LEU A 23 -10.81 6.06 -9.43
CA LEU A 23 -10.77 4.93 -8.52
C LEU A 23 -11.17 5.31 -7.09
N TYR A 24 -10.67 6.44 -6.59
CA TYR A 24 -11.03 6.90 -5.26
C TYR A 24 -12.53 7.18 -5.11
N VAL A 25 -13.12 7.86 -6.09
CA VAL A 25 -14.56 8.21 -6.05
C VAL A 25 -15.43 6.96 -6.12
N PHE A 26 -15.12 6.04 -7.04
CA PHE A 26 -15.96 4.86 -7.29
C PHE A 26 -15.70 3.72 -6.29
N CYS A 27 -14.43 3.46 -5.95
CA CYS A 27 -14.07 2.33 -5.10
C CYS A 27 -14.22 2.62 -3.60
N ARG A 28 -14.46 3.86 -3.19
CA ARG A 28 -14.76 4.20 -1.78
C ARG A 28 -16.11 3.64 -1.32
N SER A 29 -17.02 3.34 -2.24
CA SER A 29 -18.34 2.82 -1.91
C SER A 29 -18.28 1.34 -1.53
N LYS A 30 -18.70 0.97 -0.31
CA LYS A 30 -18.84 -0.42 0.13
C LYS A 30 -19.70 -1.25 -0.84
N ARG A 31 -20.75 -0.65 -1.43
CA ARG A 31 -21.60 -1.31 -2.45
C ARG A 31 -20.83 -1.69 -3.71
N PHE A 32 -19.88 -0.85 -4.13
CA PHE A 32 -19.05 -1.14 -5.30
C PHE A 32 -18.10 -2.31 -5.02
N ILE A 33 -17.49 -2.33 -3.83
CA ILE A 33 -16.59 -3.40 -3.38
C ILE A 33 -17.35 -4.73 -3.32
N LEU A 34 -18.54 -4.75 -2.74
CA LEU A 34 -19.39 -5.94 -2.64
C LEU A 34 -19.79 -6.49 -4.01
N ARG A 35 -20.10 -5.60 -4.98
CA ARG A 35 -20.59 -5.99 -6.31
C ARG A 35 -19.47 -6.49 -7.22
N ASN A 36 -18.30 -5.87 -7.19
CA ASN A 36 -17.22 -6.14 -8.13
C ASN A 36 -16.07 -6.97 -7.53
N GLY A 37 -16.07 -7.16 -6.22
CA GLY A 37 -15.01 -7.85 -5.49
C GLY A 37 -13.74 -7.01 -5.29
N THR A 38 -12.99 -7.36 -4.28
CA THR A 38 -11.74 -6.66 -3.93
C THR A 38 -10.64 -6.84 -4.98
N PHE A 39 -10.67 -7.96 -5.72
CA PHE A 39 -9.70 -8.26 -6.78
C PHE A 39 -9.70 -7.21 -7.89
N VAL A 40 -10.89 -6.74 -8.33
CA VAL A 40 -11.01 -5.73 -9.39
C VAL A 40 -10.37 -4.40 -8.96
N ILE A 41 -10.50 -4.03 -7.68
CA ILE A 41 -9.89 -2.82 -7.14
C ILE A 41 -8.36 -2.93 -7.16
N TYR A 42 -7.82 -4.06 -6.68
CA TYR A 42 -6.37 -4.28 -6.68
C TYR A 42 -5.80 -4.34 -8.10
N LEU A 43 -6.52 -4.94 -9.04
CA LEU A 43 -6.14 -4.94 -10.46
C LEU A 43 -6.08 -3.52 -11.02
N ALA A 44 -7.13 -2.72 -10.79
CA ALA A 44 -7.20 -1.34 -11.27
C ALA A 44 -6.10 -0.46 -10.64
N VAL A 45 -5.85 -0.61 -9.33
CA VAL A 45 -4.75 0.07 -8.64
C VAL A 45 -3.39 -0.37 -9.21
N GLY A 46 -3.22 -1.66 -9.49
CA GLY A 46 -2.00 -2.21 -10.11
C GLY A 46 -1.73 -1.60 -11.49
N VAL A 47 -2.77 -1.46 -12.34
CA VAL A 47 -2.65 -0.81 -13.65
C VAL A 47 -2.21 0.65 -13.51
N VAL A 48 -2.80 1.40 -12.57
CA VAL A 48 -2.39 2.78 -12.29
C VAL A 48 -0.94 2.83 -11.82
N MET A 49 -0.54 1.93 -10.92
CA MET A 49 0.83 1.85 -10.41
C MET A 49 1.84 1.57 -11.53
N ILE A 50 1.56 0.59 -12.40
CA ILE A 50 2.40 0.28 -13.55
C ILE A 50 2.51 1.50 -14.46
N ARG A 51 1.40 2.16 -14.75
CA ARG A 51 1.39 3.37 -15.59
C ARG A 51 2.18 4.52 -14.98
N MET A 52 2.17 4.66 -13.65
CA MET A 52 2.94 5.68 -12.95
C MET A 52 4.45 5.40 -12.99
N LEU A 53 4.85 4.13 -12.85
CA LEU A 53 6.26 3.74 -12.85
C LEU A 53 6.87 3.68 -14.25
N LEU A 54 6.05 3.38 -15.26
CA LEU A 54 6.47 3.18 -16.65
C LEU A 54 5.76 4.16 -17.59
N PRO A 55 6.31 5.37 -17.82
CA PRO A 55 5.73 6.38 -18.69
C PRO A 55 5.90 6.02 -20.18
N TRP A 56 5.44 4.84 -20.58
CA TRP A 56 5.51 4.38 -21.97
C TRP A 56 4.46 5.06 -22.84
N ASN A 57 4.86 5.46 -24.04
CA ASN A 57 3.93 5.89 -25.08
C ASN A 57 3.44 4.67 -25.85
N PHE A 58 2.16 4.44 -25.85
CA PHE A 58 1.53 3.42 -26.67
C PHE A 58 1.30 3.97 -28.08
N HIS A 59 1.62 3.22 -29.11
CA HIS A 59 1.43 3.62 -30.52
C HIS A 59 -0.03 3.89 -30.92
N PHE A 60 -0.98 3.36 -30.13
CA PHE A 60 -2.40 3.59 -30.34
C PHE A 60 -2.97 4.78 -29.54
N ALA A 61 -2.12 5.46 -28.75
CA ALA A 61 -2.57 6.65 -28.03
C ALA A 61 -2.78 7.79 -29.04
N ALA A 62 -3.99 8.31 -29.07
CA ALA A 62 -4.30 9.47 -29.90
C ALA A 62 -3.45 10.67 -29.46
N ASN A 63 -2.74 11.27 -30.39
CA ASN A 63 -2.04 12.52 -30.14
C ASN A 63 -3.10 13.63 -30.00
N VAL A 64 -3.29 14.11 -28.80
CA VAL A 64 -4.14 15.28 -28.57
C VAL A 64 -3.31 16.52 -28.90
N GLU A 65 -3.46 17.03 -30.12
CA GLU A 65 -2.87 18.29 -30.54
C GLU A 65 -3.69 19.46 -29.94
N SER A 66 -3.22 20.00 -28.85
CA SER A 66 -3.77 21.24 -28.30
C SER A 66 -2.98 22.41 -28.84
N HIS A 67 -3.57 23.17 -29.78
CA HIS A 67 -2.89 24.28 -30.42
C HIS A 67 -2.69 25.54 -29.54
N LYS A 68 -3.35 25.62 -28.38
CA LYS A 68 -3.27 26.83 -27.51
C LYS A 68 -2.72 26.50 -26.11
N ILE A 69 -3.25 25.48 -25.44
CA ILE A 69 -2.94 25.20 -24.03
C ILE A 69 -1.55 24.55 -23.87
N LEU A 70 -1.25 23.51 -24.65
CA LEU A 70 0.05 22.84 -24.57
C LEU A 70 1.24 23.77 -24.93
N PRO A 71 1.22 24.51 -26.06
CA PRO A 71 2.30 25.44 -26.38
C PRO A 71 2.50 26.52 -25.32
N PHE A 72 1.42 27.07 -24.78
CA PHE A 72 1.50 28.05 -23.69
C PHE A 72 2.16 27.48 -22.45
N LEU A 73 1.76 26.27 -22.04
CA LEU A 73 2.34 25.58 -20.88
C LEU A 73 3.82 25.26 -21.10
N PHE A 74 4.19 24.76 -22.30
CA PHE A 74 5.58 24.48 -22.66
C PHE A 74 6.44 25.74 -22.71
N ASN A 75 5.91 26.83 -23.21
CA ASN A 75 6.64 28.09 -23.21
C ASN A 75 6.86 28.63 -21.79
N LEU A 76 5.87 28.47 -20.91
CA LEU A 76 6.00 28.84 -19.49
C LEU A 76 7.06 27.97 -18.79
N LEU A 77 7.09 26.68 -19.07
CA LEU A 77 8.07 25.75 -18.48
C LEU A 77 9.49 25.94 -19.01
N ARG A 78 9.65 26.52 -20.21
CA ARG A 78 10.96 26.85 -20.84
C ARG A 78 11.50 28.22 -20.47
N VAL A 79 10.80 29.00 -19.65
CA VAL A 79 11.32 30.28 -19.13
C VAL A 79 12.64 29.99 -18.40
N LYS A 80 13.68 30.75 -18.76
CA LYS A 80 15.01 30.65 -18.13
C LYS A 80 15.04 31.52 -16.87
N ILE A 81 15.40 30.91 -15.78
CA ILE A 81 15.67 31.56 -14.50
C ILE A 81 17.16 31.34 -14.20
N LEU A 82 17.95 32.42 -14.09
CA LEU A 82 19.40 32.32 -13.86
C LEU A 82 20.13 31.38 -14.85
N SER A 83 19.78 31.47 -16.16
CA SER A 83 20.35 30.63 -17.23
C SER A 83 19.88 29.17 -17.26
N VAL A 84 19.08 28.72 -16.29
CA VAL A 84 18.55 27.36 -16.24
C VAL A 84 17.07 27.36 -16.60
N GLU A 85 16.62 26.39 -17.37
CA GLU A 85 15.20 26.24 -17.68
C GLU A 85 14.41 25.90 -16.42
N PHE A 86 13.29 26.59 -16.22
CA PHE A 86 12.39 26.37 -15.05
C PHE A 86 11.98 24.89 -14.91
N LEU A 87 11.74 24.21 -16.02
CA LEU A 87 11.46 22.79 -16.05
C LEU A 87 12.57 21.94 -15.41
N THR A 88 13.83 22.27 -15.67
CA THR A 88 14.99 21.58 -15.10
C THR A 88 15.00 21.73 -13.57
N ILE A 89 14.72 22.93 -13.06
CA ILE A 89 14.64 23.20 -11.63
C ILE A 89 13.53 22.35 -10.99
N LEU A 90 12.35 22.29 -11.63
CA LEU A 90 11.23 21.46 -11.15
C LEU A 90 11.59 19.98 -11.11
N VAL A 91 12.27 19.46 -12.16
CA VAL A 91 12.70 18.05 -12.20
C VAL A 91 13.70 17.75 -11.09
N ILE A 92 14.66 18.65 -10.83
CA ILE A 92 15.63 18.52 -9.73
C ILE A 92 14.91 18.47 -8.38
N ILE A 93 13.99 19.40 -8.12
CA ILE A 93 13.20 19.42 -6.88
C ILE A 93 12.39 18.13 -6.74
N PHE A 94 11.77 17.68 -7.81
CA PHE A 94 11.00 16.45 -7.83
C PHE A 94 11.87 15.22 -7.51
N CYS A 95 12.98 15.04 -8.19
CA CYS A 95 13.91 13.94 -7.97
C CYS A 95 14.49 13.98 -6.56
N PHE A 96 14.93 15.16 -6.10
CA PHE A 96 15.46 15.32 -4.75
C PHE A 96 14.42 14.97 -3.67
N GLY A 97 13.19 15.47 -3.82
CA GLY A 97 12.10 15.17 -2.89
C GLY A 97 11.74 13.68 -2.87
N SER A 98 11.74 13.01 -4.04
CA SER A 98 11.49 11.56 -4.14
C SER A 98 12.60 10.74 -3.49
N CYS A 99 13.86 11.08 -3.77
CA CYS A 99 15.02 10.42 -3.14
C CYS A 99 15.01 10.59 -1.62
N LEU A 100 14.74 11.82 -1.14
CA LEU A 100 14.65 12.11 0.29
C LEU A 100 13.52 11.29 0.95
N ARG A 101 12.34 11.24 0.32
CA ARG A 101 11.21 10.45 0.84
C ARG A 101 11.50 8.95 0.88
N LEU A 102 12.12 8.41 -0.16
CA LEU A 102 12.55 7.01 -0.20
C LEU A 102 13.59 6.73 0.90
N ALA A 103 14.59 7.57 1.04
CA ALA A 103 15.60 7.43 2.07
C ALA A 103 15.00 7.45 3.48
N LEU A 104 14.09 8.39 3.76
CA LEU A 104 13.36 8.47 5.03
C LEU A 104 12.47 7.25 5.28
N TYR A 105 11.83 6.72 4.23
CA TYR A 105 11.00 5.52 4.33
C TYR A 105 11.85 4.30 4.70
N PHE A 106 12.95 4.05 3.99
CA PHE A 106 13.86 2.94 4.30
C PHE A 106 14.56 3.11 5.65
N TYR A 107 14.95 4.33 6.02
CA TYR A 107 15.48 4.61 7.36
C TYR A 107 14.48 4.23 8.46
N LYS A 108 13.20 4.58 8.29
CA LYS A 108 12.15 4.17 9.23
C LYS A 108 11.97 2.66 9.31
N LEU A 109 12.04 1.94 8.17
CA LEU A 109 11.97 0.47 8.15
C LEU A 109 13.15 -0.17 8.89
N VAL A 110 14.37 0.32 8.66
CA VAL A 110 15.56 -0.19 9.35
C VAL A 110 15.48 0.09 10.83
N ARG A 111 15.13 1.33 11.22
CA ARG A 111 14.96 1.71 12.63
C ARG A 111 13.89 0.87 13.32
N TYR A 112 12.76 0.65 12.65
CA TYR A 112 11.69 -0.20 13.16
C TYR A 112 12.16 -1.64 13.40
N ARG A 113 12.89 -2.24 12.45
CA ARG A 113 13.48 -3.57 12.64
C ARG A 113 14.45 -3.60 13.82
N HIS A 114 15.29 -2.59 13.94
CA HIS A 114 16.24 -2.49 15.06
C HIS A 114 15.52 -2.42 16.42
N LEU A 115 14.42 -1.66 16.50
CA LEU A 115 13.59 -1.62 17.72
C LEU A 115 12.95 -2.97 18.04
N LEU A 116 12.45 -3.70 17.02
CA LEU A 116 11.90 -5.04 17.23
C LEU A 116 12.94 -6.03 17.76
N HIS A 117 14.20 -5.94 17.30
CA HIS A 117 15.29 -6.80 17.80
C HIS A 117 15.68 -6.51 19.25
N GLN A 118 15.25 -5.40 19.83
CA GLN A 118 15.48 -5.08 21.24
C GLN A 118 14.37 -5.59 22.16
N LEU A 119 13.28 -6.10 21.58
CA LEU A 119 12.18 -6.71 22.34
C LEU A 119 12.43 -8.21 22.50
N ASP A 120 12.13 -8.72 23.68
CA ASP A 120 12.10 -10.15 23.91
C ASP A 120 10.79 -10.73 23.33
N PRO A 121 10.86 -11.85 22.61
CA PRO A 121 9.66 -12.55 22.17
C PRO A 121 8.79 -12.95 23.38
N LEU A 122 7.49 -12.96 23.16
CA LEU A 122 6.54 -13.38 24.18
C LEU A 122 6.77 -14.85 24.54
N ASP A 123 6.87 -15.15 25.85
CA ASP A 123 7.09 -16.51 26.40
C ASP A 123 5.85 -16.98 27.21
N ASP A 124 4.65 -16.57 26.84
CA ASP A 124 3.42 -17.07 27.45
C ASP A 124 2.94 -18.34 26.74
N ILE A 125 3.07 -19.47 27.41
CA ILE A 125 2.72 -20.82 26.89
C ILE A 125 1.25 -20.88 26.45
N ARG A 126 0.34 -20.18 27.13
CA ARG A 126 -1.09 -20.13 26.81
C ARG A 126 -1.30 -19.44 25.45
N ILE A 127 -0.70 -18.27 25.27
CA ILE A 127 -0.81 -17.47 24.05
C ILE A 127 -0.15 -18.20 22.87
N LEU A 128 1.04 -18.77 23.09
CA LEU A 128 1.77 -19.51 22.07
C LEU A 128 1.03 -20.76 21.61
N ARG A 129 0.33 -21.47 22.52
CA ARG A 129 -0.49 -22.63 22.18
C ARG A 129 -1.67 -22.22 21.30
N ILE A 130 -2.45 -21.20 21.68
CA ILE A 130 -3.57 -20.72 20.89
C ILE A 130 -3.10 -20.32 19.48
N PHE A 131 -1.93 -19.70 19.39
CA PHE A 131 -1.39 -19.29 18.08
C PHE A 131 -0.90 -20.47 17.25
N SER A 132 -0.27 -21.48 17.88
CA SER A 132 0.17 -22.69 17.17
C SER A 132 -1.01 -23.49 16.59
N ASP A 133 -2.13 -23.59 17.34
CA ASP A 133 -3.35 -24.24 16.86
C ASP A 133 -3.91 -23.52 15.61
N ILE A 134 -3.86 -22.18 15.58
CA ILE A 134 -4.30 -21.40 14.43
C ILE A 134 -3.35 -21.59 13.23
N LEU A 135 -2.04 -21.59 13.46
CA LEU A 135 -1.07 -21.83 12.37
C LEU A 135 -1.30 -23.19 11.72
N GLU A 136 -1.60 -24.23 12.51
CA GLU A 136 -1.93 -25.56 12.01
C GLU A 136 -3.26 -25.55 11.22
N GLU A 137 -4.29 -24.91 11.73
CA GLU A 137 -5.60 -24.77 11.08
C GLU A 137 -5.48 -24.09 9.69
N TYR A 138 -4.64 -23.06 9.58
CA TYR A 138 -4.39 -22.36 8.33
C TYR A 138 -3.24 -22.95 7.49
N HIS A 139 -2.71 -24.11 7.87
CA HIS A 139 -1.57 -24.78 7.20
C HIS A 139 -0.36 -23.85 6.98
N CYS A 140 -0.14 -22.93 7.89
CA CYS A 140 0.94 -21.95 7.81
C CYS A 140 2.22 -22.51 8.45
N THR A 141 3.23 -22.79 7.62
CA THR A 141 4.53 -23.35 8.08
C THR A 141 5.56 -22.28 8.46
N LYS A 142 5.20 -21.02 8.38
CA LYS A 142 6.11 -19.92 8.72
C LYS A 142 6.22 -19.73 10.22
N GLN A 143 7.47 -19.54 10.68
CA GLN A 143 7.69 -19.09 12.05
C GLN A 143 7.33 -17.61 12.16
N ILE A 144 6.37 -17.30 13.02
CA ILE A 144 5.90 -15.95 13.29
C ILE A 144 6.10 -15.71 14.79
N LEU A 145 6.95 -14.75 15.13
CA LEU A 145 7.18 -14.37 16.51
C LEU A 145 6.10 -13.39 16.99
N ILE A 146 5.80 -13.48 18.28
CA ILE A 146 4.85 -12.58 18.94
C ILE A 146 5.64 -11.70 19.90
N TYR A 147 5.38 -10.41 19.87
CA TYR A 147 5.97 -9.44 20.80
C TYR A 147 4.85 -8.68 21.51
N GLN A 148 4.99 -8.49 22.81
CA GLN A 148 4.14 -7.63 23.59
C GLN A 148 4.76 -6.24 23.65
N VAL A 149 4.00 -5.23 23.21
CA VAL A 149 4.52 -3.87 23.04
C VAL A 149 3.72 -2.90 23.90
N PRO A 150 4.32 -2.34 24.97
CA PRO A 150 3.67 -1.32 25.76
C PRO A 150 3.32 -0.07 24.93
N GLY A 151 2.11 0.47 25.16
CA GLY A 151 1.66 1.68 24.46
C GLY A 151 1.17 1.47 23.03
N LEU A 152 1.18 0.24 22.51
CA LEU A 152 0.54 -0.08 21.25
C LEU A 152 -0.99 0.01 21.41
N SER A 153 -1.68 0.66 20.46
CA SER A 153 -3.14 0.87 20.55
C SER A 153 -3.96 -0.33 20.07
N SER A 154 -3.46 -1.06 19.07
CA SER A 154 -4.14 -2.23 18.50
C SER A 154 -3.12 -3.29 18.08
N PRO A 155 -3.51 -4.57 18.06
CA PRO A 155 -2.71 -5.63 17.48
C PRO A 155 -2.33 -5.30 16.03
N ALA A 156 -1.22 -5.84 15.55
CA ALA A 156 -0.80 -5.67 14.17
C ALA A 156 0.20 -6.75 13.75
N ILE A 157 0.06 -7.26 12.53
CA ILE A 157 1.12 -8.03 11.90
C ILE A 157 2.06 -7.12 11.11
N SER A 158 3.35 -7.40 11.19
CA SER A 158 4.39 -6.61 10.51
C SER A 158 5.49 -7.50 9.98
N GLY A 159 6.23 -6.99 8.99
CA GLY A 159 7.33 -7.73 8.35
C GLY A 159 6.88 -8.46 7.08
N LEU A 160 7.57 -8.17 5.96
CA LEU A 160 7.24 -8.73 4.64
C LEU A 160 7.76 -10.16 4.48
N ILE A 161 8.98 -10.43 4.97
CA ILE A 161 9.69 -11.69 4.80
C ILE A 161 9.69 -12.49 6.09
N HIS A 162 9.95 -11.82 7.20
CA HIS A 162 9.92 -12.37 8.56
C HIS A 162 8.76 -11.70 9.30
N PRO A 163 7.56 -12.27 9.22
CA PRO A 163 6.40 -11.72 9.88
C PRO A 163 6.51 -11.81 11.39
N VAL A 164 6.03 -10.78 12.07
CA VAL A 164 5.92 -10.73 13.53
C VAL A 164 4.55 -10.18 13.89
N ILE A 165 3.95 -10.69 14.96
CA ILE A 165 2.71 -10.15 15.53
C ILE A 165 3.08 -9.29 16.72
N LEU A 166 2.53 -8.09 16.76
CA LEU A 166 2.65 -7.16 17.87
C LEU A 166 1.33 -7.14 18.62
N LEU A 167 1.37 -7.43 19.90
CA LEU A 167 0.22 -7.36 20.79
C LEU A 167 0.38 -6.18 21.76
N PRO A 168 -0.65 -5.37 21.97
CA PRO A 168 -0.70 -4.46 23.09
C PRO A 168 -0.50 -5.17 24.43
N ASP A 169 0.14 -4.47 25.37
CA ASP A 169 0.34 -4.96 26.72
C ASP A 169 -0.95 -4.83 27.54
N ARG A 170 -1.81 -5.85 27.42
CA ARG A 170 -3.09 -5.98 28.17
C ARG A 170 -3.52 -7.44 28.23
N GLU A 171 -4.42 -7.74 29.15
CA GLU A 171 -5.03 -9.06 29.24
C GLU A 171 -6.03 -9.31 28.12
N TYR A 172 -6.07 -10.55 27.65
CA TYR A 172 -6.96 -11.01 26.59
C TYR A 172 -7.65 -12.32 27.02
N SER A 173 -8.91 -12.47 26.63
CA SER A 173 -9.55 -13.77 26.67
C SER A 173 -9.02 -14.69 25.55
N ASP A 174 -9.19 -16.01 25.68
CA ASP A 174 -8.77 -16.97 24.65
C ASP A 174 -9.52 -16.72 23.33
N GLN A 175 -10.79 -16.31 23.42
CA GLN A 175 -11.60 -15.98 22.24
C GLN A 175 -11.10 -14.73 21.52
N ASP A 176 -10.72 -13.70 22.28
CA ASP A 176 -10.15 -12.47 21.69
C ASP A 176 -8.80 -12.76 21.02
N LEU A 177 -7.92 -13.52 21.69
CA LEU A 177 -6.63 -13.92 21.11
C LEU A 177 -6.82 -14.69 19.80
N ARG A 178 -7.72 -15.68 19.79
CA ARG A 178 -8.01 -16.45 18.58
C ARG A 178 -8.48 -15.54 17.45
N PHE A 179 -9.42 -14.65 17.71
CA PHE A 179 -9.92 -13.71 16.71
C PHE A 179 -8.81 -12.78 16.20
N ILE A 180 -8.02 -12.20 17.09
CA ILE A 180 -6.89 -11.33 16.75
C ILE A 180 -5.90 -12.06 15.85
N PHE A 181 -5.48 -13.26 16.24
CA PHE A 181 -4.49 -14.01 15.48
C PHE A 181 -4.99 -14.43 14.10
N MET A 182 -6.24 -14.85 13.99
CA MET A 182 -6.87 -15.15 12.70
C MET A 182 -6.92 -13.90 11.82
N HIS A 183 -7.29 -12.74 12.39
CA HIS A 183 -7.35 -11.47 11.67
C HIS A 183 -5.97 -11.06 11.13
N GLU A 184 -4.97 -11.06 11.98
CA GLU A 184 -3.60 -10.66 11.61
C GLU A 184 -2.95 -11.66 10.63
N LEU A 185 -3.14 -12.97 10.86
CA LEU A 185 -2.60 -14.00 9.98
C LEU A 185 -3.20 -13.91 8.57
N ASN A 186 -4.48 -13.62 8.44
CA ASN A 186 -5.14 -13.42 7.15
C ASN A 186 -4.51 -12.29 6.34
N HIS A 187 -4.15 -11.17 6.95
CA HIS A 187 -3.42 -10.10 6.27
C HIS A 187 -2.09 -10.58 5.68
N TYR A 188 -1.37 -11.42 6.42
CA TYR A 188 -0.12 -12.00 5.94
C TYR A 188 -0.34 -12.97 4.78
N LEU A 189 -1.25 -13.92 4.92
CA LEU A 189 -1.55 -14.96 3.94
C LEU A 189 -2.03 -14.37 2.60
N HIS A 190 -2.75 -13.25 2.66
CA HIS A 190 -3.26 -12.57 1.47
C HIS A 190 -2.33 -11.48 0.91
N HIS A 191 -1.09 -11.41 1.43
CA HIS A 191 -0.06 -10.49 0.96
C HIS A 191 -0.45 -9.00 1.05
N ASP A 192 -1.31 -8.63 2.00
CA ASP A 192 -1.78 -7.25 2.13
C ASP A 192 -0.63 -6.31 2.50
N LEU A 193 0.35 -6.79 3.30
CA LEU A 193 1.57 -6.04 3.61
C LEU A 193 2.39 -5.70 2.37
N TRP A 194 2.48 -6.62 1.39
CA TRP A 194 3.17 -6.37 0.13
C TRP A 194 2.46 -5.32 -0.72
N LYS A 195 1.12 -5.36 -0.80
CA LYS A 195 0.32 -4.37 -1.54
C LYS A 195 0.55 -2.97 -0.96
N ILE A 196 0.52 -2.85 0.37
CA ILE A 196 0.77 -1.59 1.08
C ILE A 196 2.21 -1.11 0.84
N PHE A 197 3.20 -2.01 0.93
CA PHE A 197 4.61 -1.69 0.71
C PHE A 197 4.85 -1.12 -0.69
N PHE A 198 4.40 -1.80 -1.74
CA PHE A 198 4.58 -1.32 -3.11
C PHE A 198 3.91 0.03 -3.35
N TRP A 199 2.74 0.24 -2.74
CA TRP A 199 2.09 1.54 -2.85
C TRP A 199 2.82 2.65 -2.08
N GLU A 200 3.44 2.34 -0.95
CA GLU A 200 4.29 3.31 -0.24
C GLU A 200 5.49 3.77 -1.10
N LEU A 201 6.08 2.88 -1.91
CA LEU A 201 7.11 3.27 -2.86
C LEU A 201 6.56 4.26 -3.91
N VAL A 202 5.36 4.01 -4.43
CA VAL A 202 4.68 4.95 -5.35
C VAL A 202 4.44 6.30 -4.66
N VAL A 203 3.96 6.30 -3.42
CA VAL A 203 3.76 7.53 -2.64
C VAL A 203 5.07 8.28 -2.42
N CYS A 204 6.19 7.59 -2.21
CA CYS A 204 7.49 8.23 -2.08
C CYS A 204 7.93 8.92 -3.37
N ILE A 205 7.68 8.31 -4.53
CA ILE A 205 8.01 8.87 -5.84
C ILE A 205 7.08 10.04 -6.17
N TYR A 206 5.77 9.86 -5.96
CA TYR A 206 4.73 10.85 -6.24
C TYR A 206 4.32 11.63 -4.98
N TRP A 207 5.30 11.99 -4.15
CA TRP A 207 5.10 12.68 -2.87
C TRP A 207 4.33 14.00 -2.97
N TRP A 208 4.39 14.66 -4.12
CA TRP A 208 3.71 15.91 -4.43
C TRP A 208 2.24 15.74 -4.81
N ASN A 209 1.82 14.51 -5.18
CA ASN A 209 0.46 14.23 -5.64
C ASN A 209 -0.43 13.76 -4.48
N PRO A 210 -1.43 14.56 -4.05
CA PRO A 210 -2.30 14.18 -2.94
C PRO A 210 -3.13 12.93 -3.22
N LEU A 211 -3.43 12.63 -4.49
CA LEU A 211 -4.21 11.45 -4.86
C LEU A 211 -3.48 10.14 -4.55
N SER A 212 -2.15 10.12 -4.58
CA SER A 212 -1.37 8.95 -4.19
C SER A 212 -1.62 8.55 -2.73
N TYR A 213 -1.77 9.52 -1.83
CA TYR A 213 -2.11 9.29 -0.41
C TYR A 213 -3.56 8.82 -0.24
N MET A 214 -4.48 9.32 -1.07
CA MET A 214 -5.89 8.90 -1.04
C MET A 214 -6.03 7.43 -1.47
N ILE A 215 -5.30 7.00 -2.52
CA ILE A 215 -5.29 5.60 -2.95
C ILE A 215 -4.61 4.71 -1.92
N ARG A 216 -3.53 5.17 -1.25
CA ARG A 216 -2.93 4.44 -0.13
C ARG A 216 -3.98 4.11 0.94
N ARG A 217 -4.80 5.09 1.30
CA ARG A 217 -5.89 4.88 2.25
C ARG A 217 -6.92 3.88 1.72
N LEU A 218 -7.32 4.03 0.46
CA LEU A 218 -8.25 3.10 -0.19
C LEU A 218 -7.74 1.65 -0.17
N ILE A 219 -6.44 1.42 -0.41
CA ILE A 219 -5.84 0.08 -0.36
C ILE A 219 -5.94 -0.51 1.04
N LYS A 220 -5.62 0.27 2.09
CA LYS A 220 -5.75 -0.16 3.48
C LYS A 220 -7.20 -0.49 3.83
N ASP A 221 -8.11 0.42 3.56
CA ASP A 221 -9.54 0.23 3.83
C ASP A 221 -10.10 -1.00 3.08
N THR A 222 -9.61 -1.26 1.86
CA THR A 222 -10.00 -2.44 1.07
C THR A 222 -9.43 -3.74 1.65
N ALA A 223 -8.21 -3.71 2.16
CA ALA A 223 -7.59 -4.87 2.82
C ALA A 223 -8.35 -5.24 4.09
N GLU A 224 -8.67 -4.27 4.94
CA GLU A 224 -9.48 -4.47 6.16
C GLU A 224 -10.85 -5.07 5.80
N TYR A 225 -11.55 -4.45 4.86
CA TYR A 225 -12.85 -4.92 4.44
C TYR A 225 -12.82 -6.34 3.84
N ALA A 226 -11.79 -6.66 3.04
CA ALA A 226 -11.60 -8.00 2.50
C ALA A 226 -11.37 -9.03 3.60
N ASN A 227 -10.59 -8.66 4.61
CA ASN A 227 -10.29 -9.51 5.76
C ASN A 227 -11.55 -9.79 6.59
N ASP A 228 -12.34 -8.78 6.89
CA ASP A 228 -13.61 -8.93 7.62
C ASP A 228 -14.59 -9.89 6.90
N ILE A 229 -14.69 -9.79 5.57
CA ILE A 229 -15.55 -10.69 4.78
C ILE A 229 -15.07 -12.14 4.89
N ARG A 230 -13.77 -12.39 4.84
CA ARG A 230 -13.18 -13.75 4.93
C ARG A 230 -13.45 -14.35 6.29
N LEU A 231 -13.15 -13.63 7.36
CA LEU A 231 -13.40 -14.09 8.73
C LEU A 231 -14.88 -14.40 8.99
N THR A 232 -15.78 -13.65 8.38
CA THR A 232 -17.22 -13.91 8.50
C THR A 232 -17.60 -15.20 7.80
N LYS A 233 -17.05 -15.47 6.61
CA LYS A 233 -17.29 -16.71 5.85
C LYS A 233 -16.74 -17.95 6.57
N ASP A 234 -15.50 -17.85 7.05
CA ASP A 234 -14.86 -18.95 7.78
C ASP A 234 -15.68 -19.30 9.04
N ARG A 235 -16.20 -18.30 9.73
CA ARG A 235 -17.08 -18.50 10.88
C ARG A 235 -18.40 -19.19 10.53
N ASP A 236 -19.03 -18.79 9.40
CA ASP A 236 -20.29 -19.39 8.93
C ASP A 236 -20.09 -20.85 8.45
N GLU A 237 -18.94 -21.19 7.89
CA GLU A 237 -18.58 -22.57 7.52
C GLU A 237 -18.37 -23.43 8.74
N LEU A 238 -17.65 -22.95 9.75
CA LEU A 238 -17.45 -23.68 11.03
C LEU A 238 -18.77 -23.93 11.77
N THR A 239 -19.72 -23.01 11.68
CA THR A 239 -21.05 -23.19 12.31
C THR A 239 -21.96 -24.14 11.52
N ARG A 240 -21.69 -24.45 10.25
CA ARG A 240 -22.46 -25.40 9.43
C ARG A 240 -21.93 -26.85 9.52
N THR A 241 -20.69 -27.03 9.94
CA THR A 241 -20.03 -28.35 10.06
C THR A 241 -20.14 -28.96 11.45
N ASN A 242 -20.64 -28.22 12.42
CA ASN A 242 -20.99 -28.67 13.77
C ASN A 242 -22.53 -28.82 13.93
#